data_638a1d0a55fd1919f564115746397db0
#
_entry.id   638a1d0a55fd1919f564115746397db0
#
_cell.length_a   1.000
_cell.length_b   1.000
_cell.length_c   1.000
_cell.angle_alpha   90.00
_cell.angle_beta   90.00
_cell.angle_gamma   90.00
#
_symmetry.space_group_name_H-M   'P 1'
#
loop_
_entity.id
_entity.type
_entity.pdbx_description
1 polymer ?
#
loop_
_entity_poly.entity_id
_entity_poly.type
_entity_poly.pdbx_seq_one_letter_code
_entity_poly.pdbx_strand_id
1 'polypeptide(L)'
;MQGRGNGQGRIWLLSGTGEGPPLAAALLRTGWRVEVSVVTPSAARPYAGLDLDRMAVGSLQGEKAIEAVLNNGAGFRWVIDATHPFAVRISADLARTCARCGQPLLRLQRPLEQGGAVQLLDRFSDLRGVDLGGRRLLLALGGRHLPAVHSDAVAAGAEVFARCLPSADGLKAALAAGLPPDHLAVVRPLQGGRAGAIERALCRRWRITDVICRQSGGVTERLWRQLSADLDLRLLMLRRPAPPAGVETVESEASLMKRLQEPPRRGADD
;
A
#
# COMPACT_ATOMS: atom_id res chain seq x y z
N MET A 1 -36.45 3.95 17.85
CA MET A 1 -35.46 2.90 17.49
C MET A 1 -35.97 2.22 16.23
N GLN A 2 -35.57 2.73 15.07
CA GLN A 2 -35.91 2.08 13.79
C GLN A 2 -34.95 0.91 13.58
N GLY A 3 -35.51 -0.28 13.38
CA GLY A 3 -34.77 -1.51 13.17
C GLY A 3 -33.79 -1.35 12.01
N ARG A 4 -32.52 -1.66 12.25
CA ARG A 4 -31.51 -1.81 11.19
C ARG A 4 -31.99 -2.96 10.29
N GLY A 5 -32.56 -2.57 9.14
CA GLY A 5 -33.13 -3.49 8.18
C GLY A 5 -32.11 -4.55 7.71
N ASN A 6 -32.63 -5.61 7.12
CA ASN A 6 -31.96 -6.77 6.53
C ASN A 6 -30.66 -6.40 5.80
N GLY A 7 -29.58 -6.21 6.55
CA GLY A 7 -28.28 -5.81 6.02
C GLY A 7 -27.67 -6.93 5.20
N GLN A 8 -26.91 -6.57 4.17
CA GLN A 8 -26.22 -7.53 3.29
C GLN A 8 -25.23 -8.45 4.02
N GLY A 9 -24.98 -8.22 5.32
CA GLY A 9 -24.04 -8.96 6.16
C GLY A 9 -22.89 -8.09 6.66
N ARG A 10 -21.87 -8.73 7.26
CA ARG A 10 -20.66 -8.07 7.76
C ARG A 10 -19.48 -8.28 6.82
N ILE A 11 -18.70 -7.23 6.67
CA ILE A 11 -17.42 -7.25 5.95
C ILE A 11 -16.30 -6.89 6.93
N TRP A 12 -15.21 -7.64 6.86
CA TRP A 12 -13.94 -7.26 7.45
C TRP A 12 -13.03 -6.69 6.38
N LEU A 13 -12.74 -5.39 6.47
CA LEU A 13 -11.88 -4.67 5.53
C LEU A 13 -10.49 -4.44 6.16
N LEU A 14 -9.47 -5.07 5.62
CA LEU A 14 -8.09 -4.77 5.94
C LEU A 14 -7.57 -3.72 4.96
N SER A 15 -7.06 -2.61 5.49
CA SER A 15 -6.60 -1.49 4.66
C SER A 15 -5.36 -0.83 5.26
N GLY A 16 -4.72 0.00 4.47
CA GLY A 16 -3.51 0.73 4.85
C GLY A 16 -3.10 1.72 3.76
N THR A 17 -3.99 1.93 2.78
CA THR A 17 -3.80 2.85 1.65
C THR A 17 -4.88 3.93 1.66
N GLY A 18 -4.69 4.99 0.87
CA GLY A 18 -5.69 6.06 0.74
C GLY A 18 -7.02 5.63 0.11
N GLU A 19 -7.12 4.41 -0.40
CA GLU A 19 -8.35 3.85 -0.99
C GLU A 19 -9.29 3.26 0.05
N GLY A 20 -8.78 2.91 1.22
CA GLY A 20 -9.59 2.27 2.26
C GLY A 20 -10.77 3.11 2.74
N PRO A 21 -10.60 4.39 3.10
CA PRO A 21 -11.72 5.21 3.57
C PRO A 21 -12.86 5.39 2.56
N PRO A 22 -12.62 5.75 1.27
CA PRO A 22 -13.69 5.80 0.29
C PRO A 22 -14.35 4.44 0.05
N LEU A 23 -13.59 3.35 0.05
CA LEU A 23 -14.13 2.00 -0.06
C LEU A 23 -15.04 1.64 1.12
N ALA A 24 -14.62 1.92 2.36
CA ALA A 24 -15.45 1.71 3.54
C ALA A 24 -16.75 2.51 3.46
N ALA A 25 -16.68 3.77 3.04
CA ALA A 25 -17.87 4.61 2.85
C ALA A 25 -18.80 4.05 1.76
N ALA A 26 -18.28 3.52 0.66
CA ALA A 26 -19.07 2.89 -0.40
C ALA A 26 -19.78 1.62 0.11
N LEU A 27 -19.08 0.78 0.87
CA LEU A 27 -19.66 -0.42 1.47
C LEU A 27 -20.80 -0.07 2.45
N LEU A 28 -20.61 0.92 3.31
CA LEU A 28 -21.65 1.40 4.23
C LEU A 28 -22.89 1.93 3.50
N ARG A 29 -22.69 2.72 2.43
CA ARG A 29 -23.81 3.25 1.62
C ARG A 29 -24.63 2.16 0.96
N THR A 30 -24.05 1.00 0.67
CA THR A 30 -24.74 -0.15 0.07
C THR A 30 -25.28 -1.14 1.11
N GLY A 31 -25.32 -0.77 2.38
CA GLY A 31 -25.98 -1.52 3.46
C GLY A 31 -25.12 -2.60 4.11
N TRP A 32 -23.80 -2.64 3.84
CA TRP A 32 -22.89 -3.52 4.56
C TRP A 32 -22.56 -2.98 5.94
N ARG A 33 -22.42 -3.87 6.90
CA ARG A 33 -21.78 -3.58 8.17
C ARG A 33 -20.28 -3.79 8.01
N VAL A 34 -19.46 -2.79 8.39
CA VAL A 34 -18.04 -2.81 8.07
C VAL A 34 -17.20 -2.73 9.34
N GLU A 35 -16.35 -3.73 9.56
CA GLU A 35 -15.24 -3.67 10.49
C GLU A 35 -13.95 -3.37 9.73
N VAL A 36 -13.17 -2.39 10.18
CA VAL A 36 -11.92 -1.98 9.52
C VAL A 36 -10.73 -2.29 10.41
N SER A 37 -9.68 -2.86 9.83
CA SER A 37 -8.38 -3.03 10.48
C SER A 37 -7.30 -2.23 9.75
N VAL A 38 -6.56 -1.42 10.50
CA VAL A 38 -5.39 -0.66 10.03
C VAL A 38 -4.23 -0.80 11.00
N VAL A 39 -2.99 -0.59 10.53
CA VAL A 39 -1.81 -0.82 11.34
C VAL A 39 -1.52 0.32 12.32
N THR A 40 -1.77 1.58 11.92
CA THR A 40 -1.35 2.75 12.70
C THR A 40 -2.51 3.68 13.04
N PRO A 41 -2.43 4.43 14.17
CA PRO A 41 -3.44 5.43 14.50
C PRO A 41 -3.61 6.51 13.41
N SER A 42 -2.53 6.87 12.71
CA SER A 42 -2.60 7.82 11.60
C SER A 42 -3.39 7.29 10.41
N ALA A 43 -3.35 5.98 10.15
CA ALA A 43 -4.14 5.33 9.11
C ALA A 43 -5.63 5.21 9.48
N ALA A 44 -5.97 5.27 10.78
CA ALA A 44 -7.36 5.25 11.24
C ALA A 44 -8.07 6.62 11.10
N ARG A 45 -7.33 7.72 11.17
CA ARG A 45 -7.91 9.09 11.14
C ARG A 45 -8.86 9.36 9.97
N PRO A 46 -8.56 8.96 8.72
CA PRO A 46 -9.45 9.22 7.59
C PRO A 46 -10.80 8.49 7.63
N TYR A 47 -10.97 7.56 8.57
CA TYR A 47 -12.24 6.86 8.79
C TYR A 47 -13.12 7.54 9.84
N ALA A 48 -12.63 8.62 10.47
CA ALA A 48 -13.41 9.39 11.44
C ALA A 48 -14.71 9.88 10.80
N GLY A 49 -15.83 9.67 11.46
CA GLY A 49 -17.15 10.03 10.94
C GLY A 49 -17.85 8.95 10.10
N LEU A 50 -17.20 7.82 9.81
CA LEU A 50 -17.89 6.65 9.22
C LEU A 50 -18.53 5.81 10.33
N ASP A 51 -19.78 5.36 10.10
CA ASP A 51 -20.55 4.50 11.04
C ASP A 51 -20.07 3.04 10.91
N LEU A 52 -18.83 2.79 11.34
CA LEU A 52 -18.21 1.46 11.31
C LEU A 52 -18.71 0.61 12.48
N ASP A 53 -18.88 -0.70 12.25
CA ASP A 53 -19.14 -1.65 13.35
C ASP A 53 -17.98 -1.66 14.35
N ARG A 54 -16.74 -1.61 13.83
CA ARG A 54 -15.52 -1.57 14.62
C ARG A 54 -14.36 -0.99 13.81
N MET A 55 -13.49 -0.26 14.51
CA MET A 55 -12.17 0.13 14.02
C MET A 55 -11.10 -0.51 14.89
N ALA A 56 -10.31 -1.40 14.32
CA ALA A 56 -9.15 -2.02 14.97
C ALA A 56 -7.85 -1.37 14.48
N VAL A 57 -7.01 -0.95 15.43
CA VAL A 57 -5.72 -0.33 15.16
C VAL A 57 -4.62 -1.18 15.77
N GLY A 58 -3.68 -1.60 14.95
CA GLY A 58 -2.56 -2.45 15.33
C GLY A 58 -2.24 -3.48 14.27
N SER A 59 -1.03 -4.03 14.32
CA SER A 59 -0.66 -5.09 13.38
C SER A 59 -1.19 -6.45 13.84
N LEU A 60 -1.79 -7.19 12.93
CA LEU A 60 -2.16 -8.58 13.17
C LEU A 60 -0.89 -9.45 13.19
N GLN A 61 -0.72 -10.21 14.26
CA GLN A 61 0.48 -11.03 14.49
C GLN A 61 0.26 -12.47 13.99
N GLY A 62 0.25 -12.61 12.65
CA GLY A 62 0.16 -13.92 11.98
C GLY A 62 -1.25 -14.54 11.98
N GLU A 63 -1.33 -15.80 11.58
CA GLU A 63 -2.58 -16.51 11.32
C GLU A 63 -3.50 -16.64 12.55
N LYS A 64 -2.93 -16.86 13.75
CA LYS A 64 -3.72 -16.97 14.97
C LYS A 64 -4.50 -15.71 15.31
N ALA A 65 -3.90 -14.52 15.05
CA ALA A 65 -4.59 -13.26 15.28
C ALA A 65 -5.73 -13.04 14.26
N ILE A 66 -5.53 -13.47 13.02
CA ILE A 66 -6.58 -13.45 11.98
C ILE A 66 -7.72 -14.37 12.36
N GLU A 67 -7.42 -15.60 12.75
CA GLU A 67 -8.40 -16.60 13.16
C GLU A 67 -9.22 -16.14 14.38
N ALA A 68 -8.58 -15.48 15.35
CA ALA A 68 -9.26 -14.90 16.51
C ALA A 68 -10.28 -13.82 16.08
N VAL A 69 -9.98 -13.02 15.05
CA VAL A 69 -10.93 -12.03 14.50
C VAL A 69 -12.07 -12.72 13.78
N LEU A 70 -11.79 -13.75 12.96
CA LEU A 70 -12.82 -14.50 12.22
C LEU A 70 -13.80 -15.20 13.15
N ASN A 71 -13.32 -15.72 14.28
CA ASN A 71 -14.13 -16.44 15.27
C ASN A 71 -14.82 -15.52 16.30
N ASN A 72 -14.54 -14.22 16.28
CA ASN A 72 -15.09 -13.28 17.24
C ASN A 72 -16.44 -12.70 16.76
N GLY A 73 -17.56 -13.35 17.13
CA GLY A 73 -18.91 -12.82 16.95
C GLY A 73 -19.69 -13.39 15.77
N ALA A 74 -20.56 -12.56 15.17
CA ALA A 74 -21.58 -13.00 14.19
C ALA A 74 -21.06 -13.38 12.80
N GLY A 75 -19.76 -13.63 12.66
CA GLY A 75 -19.14 -14.01 11.39
C GLY A 75 -19.06 -12.85 10.38
N PHE A 76 -18.22 -13.05 9.38
CA PHE A 76 -18.11 -12.15 8.23
C PHE A 76 -18.61 -12.86 6.98
N ARG A 77 -19.41 -12.17 6.17
CA ARG A 77 -19.79 -12.70 4.85
C ARG A 77 -18.61 -12.62 3.88
N TRP A 78 -17.79 -11.59 4.03
CA TRP A 78 -16.59 -11.37 3.23
C TRP A 78 -15.44 -10.80 4.06
N VAL A 79 -14.23 -11.21 3.74
CA VAL A 79 -12.99 -10.52 4.10
C VAL A 79 -12.47 -9.83 2.85
N ILE A 80 -12.10 -8.54 2.98
CA ILE A 80 -11.54 -7.76 1.89
C ILE A 80 -10.11 -7.36 2.25
N ASP A 81 -9.15 -7.86 1.50
CA ASP A 81 -7.77 -7.43 1.56
C ASP A 81 -7.55 -6.25 0.59
N ALA A 82 -7.65 -5.03 1.11
CA ALA A 82 -7.30 -3.79 0.44
C ALA A 82 -5.97 -3.22 0.94
N THR A 83 -5.07 -4.08 1.42
CA THR A 83 -3.75 -3.66 1.88
C THR A 83 -2.84 -3.28 0.70
N HIS A 84 -1.74 -2.60 1.01
CA HIS A 84 -0.76 -2.20 -0.01
C HIS A 84 -0.24 -3.45 -0.75
N PRO A 85 -0.04 -3.42 -2.10
CA PRO A 85 0.45 -4.57 -2.87
C PRO A 85 1.74 -5.22 -2.33
N PHE A 86 2.56 -4.44 -1.63
CA PHE A 86 3.79 -4.91 -0.97
C PHE A 86 3.59 -5.39 0.48
N ALA A 87 2.37 -5.51 0.94
CA ALA A 87 2.05 -6.08 2.25
C ALA A 87 1.94 -7.62 2.17
N VAL A 88 2.93 -8.27 1.56
CA VAL A 88 2.93 -9.69 1.16
C VAL A 88 2.60 -10.62 2.32
N ARG A 89 3.19 -10.36 3.50
CA ARG A 89 3.02 -11.24 4.67
C ARG A 89 1.57 -11.32 5.12
N ILE A 90 0.93 -10.17 5.38
CA ILE A 90 -0.46 -10.18 5.85
C ILE A 90 -1.40 -10.74 4.80
N SER A 91 -1.18 -10.45 3.51
CA SER A 91 -2.00 -11.01 2.43
C SER A 91 -1.87 -12.52 2.32
N ALA A 92 -0.66 -13.07 2.49
CA ALA A 92 -0.43 -14.51 2.52
C ALA A 92 -1.05 -15.17 3.76
N ASP A 93 -0.92 -14.53 4.94
CA ASP A 93 -1.53 -15.03 6.18
C ASP A 93 -3.06 -15.04 6.07
N LEU A 94 -3.66 -13.99 5.48
CA LEU A 94 -5.10 -13.94 5.19
C LEU A 94 -5.53 -15.06 4.25
N ALA A 95 -4.80 -15.25 3.15
CA ALA A 95 -5.12 -16.28 2.17
C ALA A 95 -5.17 -17.68 2.82
N ARG A 96 -4.13 -18.03 3.58
CA ARG A 96 -4.06 -19.33 4.25
C ARG A 96 -5.13 -19.49 5.33
N THR A 97 -5.32 -18.47 6.17
CA THR A 97 -6.30 -18.56 7.26
C THR A 97 -7.72 -18.60 6.73
N CYS A 98 -8.07 -17.74 5.78
CA CYS A 98 -9.41 -17.72 5.18
C CYS A 98 -9.71 -19.02 4.45
N ALA A 99 -8.76 -19.61 3.71
CA ALA A 99 -8.94 -20.90 3.07
C ALA A 99 -9.20 -22.02 4.10
N ARG A 100 -8.40 -22.09 5.17
CA ARG A 100 -8.56 -23.07 6.24
C ARG A 100 -9.90 -22.95 6.97
N CYS A 101 -10.38 -21.72 7.17
CA CYS A 101 -11.64 -21.45 7.87
C CYS A 101 -12.88 -21.45 6.93
N GLY A 102 -12.71 -21.72 5.65
CA GLY A 102 -13.82 -21.60 4.66
C GLY A 102 -14.37 -20.18 4.53
N GLN A 103 -13.57 -19.16 4.89
CA GLN A 103 -13.97 -17.76 4.89
C GLN A 103 -13.72 -17.13 3.52
N PRO A 104 -14.75 -16.57 2.85
CA PRO A 104 -14.58 -15.89 1.57
C PRO A 104 -13.65 -14.69 1.68
N LEU A 105 -12.64 -14.66 0.80
CA LEU A 105 -11.63 -13.59 0.73
C LEU A 105 -11.60 -12.98 -0.68
N LEU A 106 -11.69 -11.66 -0.75
CA LEU A 106 -11.44 -10.89 -1.97
C LEU A 106 -10.23 -9.99 -1.76
N ARG A 107 -9.37 -9.91 -2.78
CA ARG A 107 -8.29 -8.94 -2.81
C ARG A 107 -8.62 -7.79 -3.76
N LEU A 108 -8.57 -6.56 -3.27
CA LEU A 108 -8.59 -5.36 -4.11
C LEU A 108 -7.16 -4.98 -4.46
N GLN A 109 -6.80 -5.09 -5.73
CA GLN A 109 -5.47 -4.73 -6.21
C GLN A 109 -5.57 -3.93 -7.51
N ARG A 110 -5.20 -2.66 -7.44
CA ARG A 110 -5.16 -1.77 -8.60
C ARG A 110 -4.39 -2.38 -9.77
N PRO A 111 -4.80 -2.14 -11.01
CA PRO A 111 -4.03 -2.54 -12.19
C PRO A 111 -2.62 -1.94 -12.18
N LEU A 112 -1.75 -2.48 -12.99
CA LEU A 112 -0.43 -1.91 -13.23
C LEU A 112 -0.57 -0.63 -14.07
N GLU A 113 0.17 0.39 -13.70
CA GLU A 113 0.25 1.60 -14.51
C GLU A 113 1.09 1.35 -15.77
N GLN A 114 0.64 1.91 -16.88
CA GLN A 114 1.29 1.79 -18.18
C GLN A 114 2.09 3.04 -18.53
N GLY A 115 3.02 2.92 -19.48
CA GLY A 115 3.75 4.04 -20.09
C GLY A 115 5.00 4.49 -19.34
N GLY A 116 5.83 5.28 -20.05
CA GLY A 116 7.14 5.76 -19.61
C GLY A 116 8.22 4.68 -19.62
N ALA A 117 9.48 5.10 -19.76
CA ALA A 117 10.61 4.21 -19.61
C ALA A 117 10.84 3.88 -18.13
N VAL A 118 10.79 2.60 -17.77
CA VAL A 118 10.96 2.11 -16.40
C VAL A 118 11.94 0.95 -16.40
N GLN A 119 12.96 1.02 -15.57
CA GLN A 119 13.81 -0.11 -15.25
C GLN A 119 13.25 -0.84 -14.04
N LEU A 120 12.80 -2.08 -14.24
CA LEU A 120 12.27 -2.91 -13.15
C LEU A 120 13.40 -3.63 -12.43
N LEU A 121 13.29 -3.68 -11.12
CA LEU A 121 14.14 -4.43 -10.20
C LEU A 121 13.27 -5.46 -9.49
N ASP A 122 13.73 -6.69 -9.34
CA ASP A 122 12.99 -7.72 -8.62
C ASP A 122 13.19 -7.61 -7.11
N ARG A 123 14.36 -7.14 -6.68
CA ARG A 123 14.72 -6.89 -5.28
C ARG A 123 15.47 -5.55 -5.17
N PHE A 124 15.45 -4.96 -3.99
CA PHE A 124 16.24 -3.75 -3.73
C PHE A 124 17.74 -3.97 -3.89
N SER A 125 18.25 -5.16 -3.53
CA SER A 125 19.66 -5.53 -3.71
C SER A 125 20.14 -5.50 -5.16
N ASP A 126 19.23 -5.58 -6.13
CA ASP A 126 19.57 -5.50 -7.57
C ASP A 126 20.11 -4.11 -7.95
N LEU A 127 19.88 -3.09 -7.09
CA LEU A 127 20.51 -1.77 -7.22
C LEU A 127 22.02 -1.83 -7.31
N ARG A 128 22.66 -2.79 -6.64
CA ARG A 128 24.13 -2.96 -6.68
C ARG A 128 24.65 -3.25 -8.08
N GLY A 129 23.81 -3.79 -8.94
CA GLY A 129 24.13 -4.08 -10.35
C GLY A 129 23.77 -2.93 -11.31
N VAL A 130 23.17 -1.86 -10.80
CA VAL A 130 22.82 -0.69 -11.61
C VAL A 130 23.98 0.30 -11.57
N ASP A 131 24.42 0.78 -12.72
CA ASP A 131 25.40 1.86 -12.78
C ASP A 131 24.78 3.16 -12.27
N LEU A 132 25.20 3.58 -11.07
CA LEU A 132 24.80 4.79 -10.38
C LEU A 132 26.00 5.72 -10.09
N GLY A 133 27.14 5.48 -10.69
CA GLY A 133 28.34 6.33 -10.55
C GLY A 133 28.05 7.77 -10.94
N GLY A 134 28.24 8.71 -10.00
CA GLY A 134 27.94 10.14 -10.19
C GLY A 134 26.47 10.51 -10.33
N ARG A 135 25.54 9.55 -10.11
CA ARG A 135 24.10 9.78 -10.18
C ARG A 135 23.55 10.26 -8.85
N ARG A 136 22.47 11.04 -8.89
CA ARG A 136 21.75 11.58 -7.74
C ARG A 136 20.41 10.88 -7.61
N LEU A 137 20.36 9.89 -6.72
CA LEU A 137 19.22 8.99 -6.58
C LEU A 137 18.26 9.43 -5.46
N LEU A 138 17.00 9.64 -5.80
CA LEU A 138 15.93 9.88 -4.82
C LEU A 138 15.23 8.58 -4.41
N LEU A 139 15.29 8.24 -3.13
CA LEU A 139 14.53 7.13 -2.54
C LEU A 139 13.10 7.58 -2.25
N ALA A 140 12.17 7.29 -3.16
CA ALA A 140 10.74 7.54 -3.00
C ALA A 140 10.03 6.32 -2.37
N LEU A 141 10.58 5.81 -1.25
CA LEU A 141 10.20 4.57 -0.59
C LEU A 141 9.61 4.81 0.80
N GLY A 142 9.03 3.77 1.40
CA GLY A 142 8.64 3.79 2.81
C GLY A 142 9.86 3.71 3.75
N GLY A 143 9.80 4.41 4.88
CA GLY A 143 10.92 4.58 5.82
C GLY A 143 11.65 3.28 6.18
N ARG A 144 10.92 2.20 6.44
CA ARG A 144 11.50 0.90 6.81
C ARG A 144 12.51 0.32 5.82
N HIS A 145 12.49 0.77 4.57
CA HIS A 145 13.41 0.28 3.53
C HIS A 145 14.63 1.18 3.34
N LEU A 146 14.61 2.39 3.91
CA LEU A 146 15.66 3.39 3.68
C LEU A 146 17.06 2.88 4.04
N PRO A 147 17.31 2.26 5.21
CA PRO A 147 18.68 1.86 5.56
C PRO A 147 19.29 0.87 4.57
N ALA A 148 18.54 -0.18 4.21
CA ALA A 148 19.05 -1.21 3.29
C ALA A 148 19.25 -0.65 1.87
N VAL A 149 18.25 0.08 1.36
CA VAL A 149 18.31 0.63 0.00
C VAL A 149 19.36 1.73 -0.12
N HIS A 150 19.56 2.55 0.92
CA HIS A 150 20.64 3.53 0.98
C HIS A 150 22.00 2.86 0.86
N SER A 151 22.25 1.82 1.65
CA SER A 151 23.51 1.07 1.59
C SER A 151 23.79 0.48 0.21
N ASP A 152 22.76 -0.14 -0.44
CA ASP A 152 22.89 -0.71 -1.76
C ASP A 152 23.12 0.37 -2.84
N ALA A 153 22.46 1.52 -2.73
CA ALA A 153 22.61 2.64 -3.66
C ALA A 153 24.00 3.31 -3.57
N VAL A 154 24.50 3.50 -2.34
CA VAL A 154 25.86 4.04 -2.11
C VAL A 154 26.90 3.06 -2.66
N ALA A 155 26.73 1.76 -2.43
CA ALA A 155 27.63 0.75 -2.99
C ALA A 155 27.63 0.72 -4.53
N ALA A 156 26.55 1.15 -5.18
CA ALA A 156 26.43 1.33 -6.62
C ALA A 156 26.95 2.70 -7.11
N GLY A 157 27.50 3.55 -6.22
CA GLY A 157 28.12 4.83 -6.56
C GLY A 157 27.18 6.04 -6.57
N ALA A 158 25.95 5.93 -6.06
CA ALA A 158 25.00 7.03 -6.04
C ALA A 158 25.25 8.02 -4.89
N GLU A 159 25.01 9.31 -5.14
CA GLU A 159 24.66 10.27 -4.11
C GLU A 159 23.17 10.14 -3.79
N VAL A 160 22.84 9.85 -2.52
CA VAL A 160 21.50 9.40 -2.16
C VAL A 160 20.72 10.49 -1.43
N PHE A 161 19.49 10.68 -1.85
CA PHE A 161 18.48 11.56 -1.26
C PHE A 161 17.24 10.75 -0.89
N ALA A 162 16.52 11.19 0.12
CA ALA A 162 15.28 10.49 0.50
C ALA A 162 14.19 11.44 0.93
N ARG A 163 12.95 10.98 0.82
CA ARG A 163 11.81 11.56 1.51
C ARG A 163 11.21 10.55 2.49
N CYS A 164 10.85 10.99 3.66
CA CYS A 164 10.11 10.18 4.61
C CYS A 164 8.84 10.89 5.09
N LEU A 165 7.91 10.11 5.65
CA LEU A 165 6.71 10.66 6.27
C LEU A 165 7.07 11.40 7.55
N PRO A 166 6.32 12.46 7.94
CA PRO A 166 6.46 13.12 9.23
C PRO A 166 5.91 12.24 10.36
N SER A 167 6.65 11.20 10.68
CA SER A 167 6.37 10.25 11.75
C SER A 167 7.65 9.87 12.47
N ALA A 168 7.56 9.50 13.75
CA ALA A 168 8.71 9.08 14.53
C ALA A 168 9.46 7.91 13.86
N ASP A 169 8.73 6.92 13.36
CA ASP A 169 9.33 5.75 12.69
C ASP A 169 9.98 6.11 11.36
N GLY A 170 9.37 7.02 10.58
CA GLY A 170 9.94 7.51 9.32
C GLY A 170 11.26 8.25 9.57
N LEU A 171 11.29 9.11 10.56
CA LEU A 171 12.49 9.87 10.93
C LEU A 171 13.59 8.97 11.51
N LYS A 172 13.23 8.05 12.43
CA LYS A 172 14.18 7.06 12.98
C LYS A 172 14.82 6.23 11.88
N ALA A 173 14.04 5.78 10.91
CA ALA A 173 14.56 4.99 9.79
C ALA A 173 15.50 5.81 8.88
N ALA A 174 15.18 7.08 8.64
CA ALA A 174 16.06 7.98 7.87
C ALA A 174 17.37 8.27 8.59
N LEU A 175 17.34 8.51 9.90
CA LEU A 175 18.53 8.67 10.73
C LEU A 175 19.38 7.39 10.76
N ALA A 176 18.75 6.23 10.90
CA ALA A 176 19.43 4.94 10.88
C ALA A 176 20.08 4.62 9.51
N ALA A 177 19.58 5.22 8.42
CA ALA A 177 20.19 5.11 7.10
C ALA A 177 21.47 5.94 6.95
N GLY A 178 21.78 6.86 7.89
CA GLY A 178 22.95 7.72 7.82
C GLY A 178 22.86 8.83 6.77
N LEU A 179 21.63 9.19 6.33
CA LEU A 179 21.43 10.26 5.37
C LEU A 179 21.81 11.63 5.97
N PRO A 180 22.58 12.47 5.24
CA PRO A 180 22.80 13.86 5.64
C PRO A 180 21.45 14.61 5.78
N PRO A 181 21.34 15.55 6.75
CA PRO A 181 20.08 16.28 6.95
C PRO A 181 19.58 17.04 5.73
N ASP A 182 20.44 17.56 4.90
CA ASP A 182 20.14 18.29 3.66
C ASP A 182 19.76 17.36 2.50
N HIS A 183 20.00 16.06 2.62
CA HIS A 183 19.54 15.01 1.70
C HIS A 183 18.20 14.39 2.10
N LEU A 184 17.59 14.85 3.18
CA LEU A 184 16.35 14.31 3.71
C LEU A 184 15.21 15.34 3.67
N ALA A 185 14.08 14.97 3.04
CA ALA A 185 12.85 15.73 3.15
C ALA A 185 11.81 14.97 4.00
N VAL A 186 11.31 15.64 5.04
CA VAL A 186 10.25 15.11 5.90
C VAL A 186 8.90 15.70 5.43
N VAL A 187 8.26 14.99 4.53
CA VAL A 187 7.04 15.48 3.85
C VAL A 187 6.04 14.35 3.63
N ARG A 188 4.76 14.71 3.57
CA ARG A 188 3.72 13.79 3.06
C ARG A 188 3.68 13.86 1.54
N PRO A 189 3.61 12.73 0.85
CA PRO A 189 3.47 12.72 -0.61
C PRO A 189 2.14 13.34 -1.05
N LEU A 190 2.11 13.84 -2.26
CA LEU A 190 0.91 14.37 -2.92
C LEU A 190 0.29 15.60 -2.24
N GLN A 191 1.02 16.32 -1.39
CA GLN A 191 0.56 17.57 -0.81
C GLN A 191 0.99 18.77 -1.66
N GLY A 192 0.28 19.89 -1.48
CA GLY A 192 0.45 21.13 -2.24
C GLY A 192 -0.71 21.40 -3.18
N GLY A 193 -0.75 22.59 -3.77
CA GLY A 193 -1.85 23.04 -4.64
C GLY A 193 -1.97 22.26 -5.96
N ARG A 194 -0.92 21.57 -6.36
CA ARG A 194 -0.91 20.63 -7.49
C ARG A 194 -0.23 19.33 -7.06
N ALA A 195 -0.82 18.20 -7.45
CA ALA A 195 -0.22 16.88 -7.20
C ALA A 195 1.21 16.84 -7.75
N GLY A 196 2.17 16.46 -6.90
CA GLY A 196 3.59 16.35 -7.27
C GLY A 196 4.39 17.65 -7.26
N ALA A 197 3.83 18.76 -6.82
CA ALA A 197 4.56 20.04 -6.76
C ALA A 197 5.78 19.96 -5.83
N ILE A 198 5.63 19.32 -4.68
CA ILE A 198 6.71 19.13 -3.71
C ILE A 198 7.77 18.17 -4.27
N GLU A 199 7.35 17.05 -4.82
CA GLU A 199 8.24 16.06 -5.43
C GLU A 199 9.06 16.68 -6.58
N ARG A 200 8.41 17.46 -7.44
CA ARG A 200 9.07 18.21 -8.53
C ARG A 200 10.09 19.23 -7.99
N ALA A 201 9.74 19.97 -6.95
CA ALA A 201 10.63 20.95 -6.33
C ALA A 201 11.86 20.29 -5.71
N LEU A 202 11.67 19.13 -5.03
CA LEU A 202 12.78 18.34 -4.48
C LEU A 202 13.70 17.82 -5.58
N CYS A 203 13.15 17.25 -6.65
CA CYS A 203 13.95 16.77 -7.78
C CYS A 203 14.82 17.88 -8.38
N ARG A 204 14.24 19.08 -8.58
CA ARG A 204 15.00 20.24 -9.10
C ARG A 204 16.05 20.74 -8.10
N ARG A 205 15.67 20.93 -6.82
CA ARG A 205 16.57 21.40 -5.76
C ARG A 205 17.80 20.52 -5.61
N TRP A 206 17.57 19.20 -5.62
CA TRP A 206 18.64 18.22 -5.43
C TRP A 206 19.28 17.76 -6.75
N ARG A 207 18.86 18.32 -7.89
CA ARG A 207 19.33 17.91 -9.21
C ARG A 207 19.28 16.39 -9.39
N ILE A 208 18.17 15.79 -8.98
CA ILE A 208 17.96 14.36 -9.07
C ILE A 208 18.06 13.91 -10.54
N THR A 209 18.74 12.81 -10.75
CA THR A 209 18.90 12.16 -12.06
C THR A 209 18.14 10.83 -12.12
N ASP A 210 17.92 10.21 -10.96
CA ASP A 210 17.29 8.91 -10.84
C ASP A 210 16.31 8.90 -9.67
N VAL A 211 15.21 8.16 -9.83
CA VAL A 211 14.23 7.94 -8.76
C VAL A 211 14.00 6.45 -8.60
N ILE A 212 13.99 5.95 -7.37
CA ILE A 212 13.51 4.60 -7.09
C ILE A 212 12.21 4.64 -6.33
N CYS A 213 11.21 3.94 -6.82
CA CYS A 213 9.92 3.76 -6.16
C CYS A 213 9.43 2.30 -6.26
N ARG A 214 8.19 2.03 -5.83
CA ARG A 214 7.58 0.72 -5.91
C ARG A 214 6.49 0.71 -6.97
N GLN A 215 6.39 -0.37 -7.74
CA GLN A 215 5.32 -0.62 -8.69
C GLN A 215 4.01 -0.93 -7.92
N SER A 216 3.41 0.11 -7.35
CA SER A 216 2.26 -0.04 -6.45
C SER A 216 0.91 0.18 -7.13
N GLY A 217 0.90 0.67 -8.35
CA GLY A 217 -0.28 1.18 -9.04
C GLY A 217 -0.81 2.48 -8.43
N GLY A 218 -1.75 3.12 -9.12
CA GLY A 218 -2.48 4.28 -8.63
C GLY A 218 -1.68 5.57 -8.61
N VAL A 219 -2.19 6.55 -7.85
CA VAL A 219 -1.78 7.95 -7.94
C VAL A 219 -0.27 8.16 -7.75
N THR A 220 0.35 7.49 -6.79
CA THR A 220 1.78 7.69 -6.48
C THR A 220 2.69 7.17 -7.60
N GLU A 221 2.37 6.00 -8.17
CA GLU A 221 3.15 5.47 -9.29
C GLU A 221 2.98 6.34 -10.54
N ARG A 222 1.72 6.71 -10.89
CA ARG A 222 1.46 7.64 -12.00
C ARG A 222 2.23 8.93 -11.86
N LEU A 223 2.28 9.48 -10.64
CA LEU A 223 3.04 10.70 -10.38
C LEU A 223 4.52 10.54 -10.71
N TRP A 224 5.15 9.45 -10.25
CA TRP A 224 6.58 9.25 -10.52
C TRP A 224 6.84 8.98 -11.99
N ARG A 225 5.97 8.24 -12.69
CA ARG A 225 6.06 8.07 -14.15
C ARG A 225 5.99 9.41 -14.87
N GLN A 226 5.02 10.26 -14.51
CA GLN A 226 4.86 11.59 -15.09
C GLN A 226 6.05 12.50 -14.78
N LEU A 227 6.48 12.57 -13.51
CA LEU A 227 7.62 13.42 -13.12
C LEU A 227 8.93 12.98 -13.78
N SER A 228 9.14 11.67 -13.92
CA SER A 228 10.32 11.16 -14.58
C SER A 228 10.33 11.52 -16.06
N ALA A 229 9.20 11.44 -16.74
CA ALA A 229 9.08 11.90 -18.13
C ALA A 229 9.28 13.42 -18.27
N ASP A 230 8.64 14.22 -17.38
CA ASP A 230 8.71 15.69 -17.43
C ASP A 230 10.10 16.27 -17.12
N LEU A 231 10.90 15.55 -16.34
CA LEU A 231 12.20 16.02 -15.83
C LEU A 231 13.38 15.21 -16.37
N ASP A 232 13.12 14.31 -17.32
CA ASP A 232 14.11 13.40 -17.91
C ASP A 232 14.89 12.60 -16.82
N LEU A 233 14.15 12.00 -15.87
CA LEU A 233 14.73 11.19 -14.80
C LEU A 233 14.65 9.71 -15.18
N ARG A 234 15.71 8.96 -14.88
CA ARG A 234 15.64 7.50 -14.95
C ARG A 234 14.77 6.98 -13.79
N LEU A 235 13.75 6.19 -14.12
CA LEU A 235 12.83 5.64 -13.16
C LEU A 235 13.12 4.16 -12.89
N LEU A 236 13.61 3.86 -11.70
CA LEU A 236 13.80 2.52 -11.18
C LEU A 236 12.57 2.11 -10.36
N MET A 237 12.02 0.94 -10.60
CA MET A 237 10.88 0.46 -9.85
C MET A 237 11.09 -0.94 -9.31
N LEU A 238 10.84 -1.11 -8.00
CA LEU A 238 10.71 -2.45 -7.44
C LEU A 238 9.43 -3.10 -7.98
N ARG A 239 9.58 -4.24 -8.62
CA ARG A 239 8.47 -5.02 -9.19
C ARG A 239 7.45 -5.36 -8.12
N ARG A 240 6.18 -5.24 -8.48
CA ARG A 240 5.07 -5.65 -7.63
C ARG A 240 5.09 -7.16 -7.42
N PRO A 241 5.05 -7.64 -6.17
CA PRO A 241 4.85 -9.06 -5.91
C PRO A 241 3.51 -9.55 -6.49
N ALA A 242 3.48 -10.81 -6.91
CA ALA A 242 2.22 -11.46 -7.30
C ALA A 242 1.25 -11.52 -6.09
N PRO A 243 -0.06 -11.45 -6.32
CA PRO A 243 -1.03 -11.70 -5.27
C PRO A 243 -0.91 -13.15 -4.76
N PRO A 244 -1.39 -13.44 -3.54
CA PRO A 244 -1.42 -14.82 -3.04
C PRO A 244 -2.19 -15.74 -3.99
N ALA A 245 -1.67 -16.94 -4.22
CA ALA A 245 -2.34 -17.93 -5.06
C ALA A 245 -3.71 -18.32 -4.47
N GLY A 246 -4.67 -18.62 -5.34
CA GLY A 246 -6.01 -19.03 -4.95
C GLY A 246 -6.92 -17.91 -4.41
N VAL A 247 -6.44 -16.67 -4.32
CA VAL A 247 -7.26 -15.52 -3.88
C VAL A 247 -7.87 -14.81 -5.08
N GLU A 248 -9.19 -14.70 -5.07
CA GLU A 248 -9.90 -13.92 -6.08
C GLU A 248 -9.51 -12.44 -5.96
N THR A 249 -9.04 -11.87 -7.07
CA THR A 249 -8.54 -10.49 -7.12
C THR A 249 -9.42 -9.65 -8.04
N VAL A 250 -9.78 -8.45 -7.58
CA VAL A 250 -10.52 -7.44 -8.34
C VAL A 250 -9.69 -6.16 -8.43
N GLU A 251 -9.82 -5.42 -9.53
CA GLU A 251 -8.91 -4.32 -9.84
C GLU A 251 -9.49 -2.93 -9.52
N SER A 252 -10.77 -2.85 -9.20
CA SER A 252 -11.46 -1.59 -8.92
C SER A 252 -12.53 -1.73 -7.85
N GLU A 253 -12.90 -0.59 -7.24
CA GLU A 253 -14.06 -0.51 -6.34
C GLU A 253 -15.34 -1.00 -7.04
N ALA A 254 -15.57 -0.59 -8.30
CA ALA A 254 -16.74 -1.01 -9.05
C ALA A 254 -16.80 -2.53 -9.24
N SER A 255 -15.68 -3.15 -9.63
CA SER A 255 -15.59 -4.61 -9.76
C SER A 255 -15.81 -5.32 -8.43
N LEU A 256 -15.26 -4.77 -7.34
CA LEU A 256 -15.46 -5.29 -6.00
C LEU A 256 -16.93 -5.22 -5.59
N MET A 257 -17.57 -4.06 -5.75
CA MET A 257 -18.97 -3.88 -5.41
C MET A 257 -19.90 -4.82 -6.20
N LYS A 258 -19.60 -5.02 -7.49
CA LYS A 258 -20.32 -6.00 -8.32
C LYS A 258 -20.16 -7.42 -7.78
N ARG A 259 -18.91 -7.81 -7.46
CA ARG A 259 -18.60 -9.17 -6.97
C ARG A 259 -19.26 -9.46 -5.61
N LEU A 260 -19.39 -8.47 -4.74
CA LEU A 260 -20.06 -8.63 -3.43
C LEU A 260 -21.57 -8.90 -3.52
N GLN A 261 -22.21 -8.59 -4.64
CA GLN A 261 -23.63 -8.90 -4.89
C GLN A 261 -23.86 -10.38 -5.24
N GLU A 262 -22.81 -11.06 -5.70
CA GLU A 262 -22.85 -12.48 -6.01
C GLU A 262 -22.57 -13.30 -4.74
N PRO A 263 -23.07 -14.53 -4.64
CA PRO A 263 -22.72 -15.41 -3.53
C PRO A 263 -21.21 -15.67 -3.52
N PRO A 264 -20.61 -15.82 -2.32
CA PRO A 264 -19.23 -16.29 -2.23
C PRO A 264 -19.06 -17.61 -2.98
N ARG A 265 -18.01 -17.73 -3.77
CA ARG A 265 -17.64 -19.03 -4.34
C ARG A 265 -17.17 -19.89 -3.17
N ARG A 266 -17.82 -21.01 -2.93
CA ARG A 266 -17.30 -22.06 -2.06
C ARG A 266 -16.03 -22.57 -2.74
N GLY A 267 -14.96 -22.72 -2.02
CA GLY A 267 -13.75 -23.35 -2.55
C GLY A 267 -14.15 -24.63 -3.28
N ALA A 268 -13.61 -24.86 -4.46
CA ALA A 268 -13.82 -26.11 -5.15
C ALA A 268 -13.39 -27.24 -4.20
N ASP A 269 -14.34 -28.05 -3.79
CA ASP A 269 -14.07 -29.35 -3.24
C ASP A 269 -13.46 -30.17 -4.41
N ASP A 270 -12.14 -30.33 -4.40
CA ASP A 270 -11.42 -31.36 -5.12
C ASP A 270 -10.64 -32.19 -4.11
#